data_5b0a333a18566773971b597b97252996
#
_entry.id   5b0a333a18566773971b597b97252996
#
_cell.length_a   1.000
_cell.length_b   1.000
_cell.length_c   1.000
_cell.angle_alpha   90.00
_cell.angle_beta   90.00
_cell.angle_gamma   90.00
#
_symmetry.space_group_name_H-M   'P 1'
#
loop_
_entity.id
_entity.type
_entity.pdbx_description
1 polymer ?
#
loop_
_entity_poly.entity_id
_entity_poly.type
_entity_poly.pdbx_seq_one_letter_code
_entity_poly.pdbx_strand_id
1 'polypeptide(L)'
;WKLPVITSVLEMSALPWDDPLNFGCIGGAYGHRYANMIANAKSDLLICLGISLCTRQIGTKVHEFAKNAKIIRVDIDQYNLQRNIHENGMGEMKFCADAAEVIRLLAESAENAKCARDFAKKYDDPAIYDFSDWLAVCKDIRTSLRAVDDATPERYPNRMIAALSDALTDTAAVAVDVGQHMVWSYQPFHNQQDQKLLFSRGHGAMG
;
A
#
# COMPACT_ATOMS: atom_id res chain seq x y z
N TRP A 1 -4.07 16.00 2.23
CA TRP A 1 -2.77 15.42 2.62
C TRP A 1 -2.18 14.65 1.45
N LYS A 2 -0.92 14.89 1.14
CA LYS A 2 -0.19 14.13 0.11
C LYS A 2 0.60 13.01 0.80
N LEU A 3 -0.10 11.95 1.20
CA LEU A 3 0.51 10.81 1.89
C LEU A 3 0.86 9.70 0.88
N PRO A 4 1.97 8.97 1.07
CA PRO A 4 2.28 7.81 0.27
C PRO A 4 1.24 6.70 0.52
N VAL A 5 0.77 6.08 -0.55
CA VAL A 5 -0.20 4.99 -0.53
C VAL A 5 0.49 3.69 -0.92
N ILE A 6 0.32 2.68 -0.08
CA ILE A 6 0.78 1.32 -0.32
C ILE A 6 -0.44 0.41 -0.29
N THR A 7 -0.62 -0.39 -1.33
CA THR A 7 -1.79 -1.25 -1.47
C THR A 7 -1.52 -2.69 -1.03
N SER A 8 -2.56 -3.49 -0.87
CA SER A 8 -2.44 -4.93 -0.95
C SER A 8 -2.33 -5.37 -2.42
N VAL A 9 -1.90 -6.59 -2.66
CA VAL A 9 -1.87 -7.12 -4.04
C VAL A 9 -3.26 -7.14 -4.68
N LEU A 10 -4.32 -7.33 -3.90
CA LEU A 10 -5.70 -7.35 -4.42
C LEU A 10 -6.21 -5.97 -4.84
N GLU A 11 -5.57 -4.91 -4.35
CA GLU A 11 -5.97 -3.52 -4.60
C GLU A 11 -4.88 -2.74 -5.35
N MET A 12 -4.04 -3.42 -6.14
CA MET A 12 -2.97 -2.76 -6.88
C MET A 12 -3.49 -1.71 -7.86
N SER A 13 -4.71 -1.88 -8.34
CA SER A 13 -5.39 -0.94 -9.25
C SER A 13 -6.12 0.21 -8.54
N ALA A 14 -5.99 0.37 -7.22
CA ALA A 14 -6.58 1.51 -6.51
C ALA A 14 -6.01 2.86 -6.95
N LEU A 15 -4.77 2.88 -7.41
CA LEU A 15 -4.11 4.04 -8.00
C LEU A 15 -3.39 3.62 -9.28
N PRO A 16 -3.33 4.48 -10.30
CA PRO A 16 -2.50 4.23 -11.47
C PRO A 16 -1.03 4.04 -11.10
N TRP A 17 -0.32 3.29 -11.93
CA TRP A 17 1.09 3.01 -11.73
C TRP A 17 1.97 4.27 -11.61
N ASP A 18 1.67 5.29 -12.40
CA ASP A 18 2.40 6.54 -12.49
C ASP A 18 1.93 7.62 -11.51
N ASP A 19 0.89 7.34 -10.70
CA ASP A 19 0.45 8.27 -9.67
C ASP A 19 1.62 8.57 -8.70
N PRO A 20 1.91 9.84 -8.43
CA PRO A 20 3.02 10.25 -7.56
C PRO A 20 2.90 9.75 -6.12
N LEU A 21 1.69 9.38 -5.67
CA LEU A 21 1.42 8.84 -4.35
C LEU A 21 1.37 7.31 -4.33
N ASN A 22 1.41 6.63 -5.47
CA ASN A 22 1.45 5.17 -5.56
C ASN A 22 2.84 4.64 -5.23
N PHE A 23 2.95 3.93 -4.12
CA PHE A 23 4.18 3.25 -3.70
C PHE A 23 4.07 1.73 -3.79
N GLY A 24 3.25 1.24 -4.71
CA GLY A 24 3.12 -0.18 -5.02
C GLY A 24 2.43 -0.99 -3.93
N CYS A 25 2.65 -2.29 -3.93
CA CYS A 25 1.98 -3.19 -3.00
C CYS A 25 2.93 -3.77 -1.95
N ILE A 26 2.37 -3.96 -0.74
CA ILE A 26 3.03 -4.68 0.35
C ILE A 26 2.92 -6.19 0.14
N GLY A 27 3.93 -6.92 0.55
CA GLY A 27 3.90 -8.38 0.56
C GLY A 27 5.28 -8.95 0.76
N GLY A 28 5.54 -9.68 1.81
CA GLY A 28 6.82 -10.29 2.18
C GLY A 28 7.82 -10.48 1.02
N ALA A 29 7.82 -11.66 0.39
CA ALA A 29 8.71 -11.95 -0.74
C ALA A 29 8.19 -11.42 -2.10
N TYR A 30 6.95 -10.96 -2.19
CA TYR A 30 6.27 -10.69 -3.46
C TYR A 30 5.94 -9.22 -3.70
N GLY A 31 5.86 -8.42 -2.64
CA GLY A 31 5.60 -6.99 -2.72
C GLY A 31 6.81 -6.20 -3.21
N HIS A 32 6.58 -4.93 -3.54
CA HIS A 32 7.65 -4.03 -3.91
C HIS A 32 8.63 -3.84 -2.75
N ARG A 33 9.93 -3.90 -3.03
CA ARG A 33 10.98 -3.71 -2.01
C ARG A 33 10.86 -2.38 -1.31
N TYR A 34 10.60 -1.32 -2.06
CA TYR A 34 10.40 0.02 -1.52
C TYR A 34 9.13 0.14 -0.68
N ALA A 35 8.01 -0.50 -1.08
CA ALA A 35 6.80 -0.54 -0.29
C ALA A 35 7.03 -1.21 1.07
N ASN A 36 7.69 -2.36 1.05
CA ASN A 36 8.04 -3.08 2.27
C ASN A 36 8.99 -2.27 3.15
N MET A 37 9.99 -1.58 2.58
CA MET A 37 10.92 -0.75 3.35
C MET A 37 10.21 0.46 3.97
N ILE A 38 9.36 1.16 3.21
CA ILE A 38 8.61 2.31 3.70
C ILE A 38 7.69 1.88 4.84
N ALA A 39 6.84 0.88 4.61
CA ALA A 39 5.86 0.45 5.61
C ALA A 39 6.49 -0.17 6.85
N ASN A 40 7.49 -1.05 6.68
CA ASN A 40 8.02 -1.85 7.79
C ASN A 40 9.11 -1.14 8.59
N ALA A 41 9.99 -0.39 7.91
CA ALA A 41 11.23 0.09 8.55
C ALA A 41 11.29 1.61 8.74
N LYS A 42 10.50 2.38 8.00
CA LYS A 42 10.65 3.84 7.94
C LYS A 42 9.44 4.63 8.44
N SER A 43 8.25 4.03 8.42
CA SER A 43 7.05 4.69 8.93
C SER A 43 7.04 4.74 10.45
N ASP A 44 6.56 5.84 10.99
CA ASP A 44 6.24 6.04 12.41
C ASP A 44 4.73 5.92 12.69
N LEU A 45 3.92 6.05 11.64
CA LEU A 45 2.47 5.84 11.66
C LEU A 45 2.04 5.08 10.41
N LEU A 46 1.25 4.02 10.59
CA LEU A 46 0.55 3.31 9.52
C LEU A 46 -0.95 3.41 9.73
N ILE A 47 -1.66 3.87 8.69
CA ILE A 47 -3.13 3.85 8.64
C ILE A 47 -3.52 2.72 7.68
N CYS A 48 -4.04 1.65 8.23
CA CYS A 48 -4.39 0.41 7.52
C CYS A 48 -5.91 0.35 7.33
N LEU A 49 -6.36 0.52 6.10
CA LEU A 49 -7.77 0.60 5.73
C LEU A 49 -8.18 -0.65 4.94
N GLY A 50 -9.03 -1.50 5.51
CA GLY A 50 -9.53 -2.72 4.86
C GLY A 50 -8.46 -3.76 4.51
N ILE A 51 -7.34 -3.78 5.22
CA ILE A 51 -6.24 -4.71 4.98
C ILE A 51 -6.02 -5.65 6.16
N SER A 52 -6.04 -6.95 5.91
CA SER A 52 -5.96 -7.97 6.98
C SER A 52 -4.58 -8.08 7.64
N LEU A 53 -3.51 -7.56 7.01
CA LEU A 53 -2.12 -7.72 7.44
C LEU A 53 -1.75 -9.19 7.70
N CYS A 54 -2.16 -10.09 6.82
CA CYS A 54 -1.86 -11.50 6.94
C CYS A 54 -0.36 -11.81 6.78
N THR A 55 0.07 -13.00 7.18
CA THR A 55 1.48 -13.40 7.11
C THR A 55 2.11 -13.31 5.72
N ARG A 56 1.32 -13.41 4.66
CA ARG A 56 1.79 -13.19 3.28
C ARG A 56 2.12 -11.73 2.99
N GLN A 57 1.46 -10.79 3.70
CA GLN A 57 1.68 -9.35 3.55
C GLN A 57 2.83 -8.87 4.43
N ILE A 58 2.87 -9.30 5.69
CA ILE A 58 3.79 -8.75 6.70
C ILE A 58 4.86 -9.74 7.18
N GLY A 59 4.87 -10.96 6.63
CA GLY A 59 5.81 -12.01 7.03
C GLY A 59 5.34 -12.85 8.22
N THR A 60 6.09 -13.89 8.55
CA THR A 60 5.75 -14.84 9.62
C THR A 60 6.07 -14.30 11.01
N LYS A 61 7.03 -13.39 11.11
CA LYS A 61 7.38 -12.69 12.35
C LYS A 61 6.54 -11.44 12.53
N VAL A 62 5.24 -11.64 12.77
CA VAL A 62 4.22 -10.58 12.79
C VAL A 62 4.61 -9.43 13.69
N HIS A 63 5.15 -9.70 14.89
CA HIS A 63 5.52 -8.67 15.87
C HIS A 63 6.76 -7.83 15.49
N GLU A 64 7.50 -8.24 14.46
CA GLU A 64 8.59 -7.45 13.92
C GLU A 64 8.13 -6.47 12.84
N PHE A 65 6.90 -6.63 12.33
CA PHE A 65 6.34 -5.73 11.31
C PHE A 65 6.10 -4.34 11.89
N ALA A 66 6.68 -3.33 11.26
CA ALA A 66 6.50 -1.92 11.61
C ALA A 66 6.63 -1.63 13.12
N LYS A 67 7.56 -2.33 13.80
CA LYS A 67 7.68 -2.34 15.28
C LYS A 67 7.89 -0.96 15.91
N ASN A 68 8.33 0.02 15.12
CA ASN A 68 8.55 1.39 15.58
C ASN A 68 7.38 2.33 15.22
N ALA A 69 6.38 1.84 14.49
CA ALA A 69 5.24 2.62 14.05
C ALA A 69 4.04 2.44 14.98
N LYS A 70 3.25 3.48 15.12
CA LYS A 70 1.86 3.35 15.59
C LYS A 70 1.02 2.82 14.42
N ILE A 71 0.06 1.94 14.72
CA ILE A 71 -0.79 1.33 13.68
C ILE A 71 -2.25 1.66 14.00
N ILE A 72 -2.92 2.31 13.06
CA ILE A 72 -4.38 2.49 13.06
C ILE A 72 -4.95 1.45 12.09
N ARG A 73 -5.82 0.58 12.59
CA ARG A 73 -6.45 -0.47 11.78
C ARG A 73 -7.94 -0.23 11.69
N VAL A 74 -8.44 -0.14 10.47
CA VAL A 74 -9.87 -0.08 10.16
C VAL A 74 -10.21 -1.31 9.34
N ASP A 75 -11.12 -2.13 9.81
CA ASP A 75 -11.58 -3.33 9.13
C ASP A 75 -13.06 -3.55 9.47
N ILE A 76 -13.84 -4.02 8.49
CA ILE A 76 -15.23 -4.41 8.70
C ILE A 76 -15.32 -5.73 9.46
N ASP A 77 -14.29 -6.57 9.38
CA ASP A 77 -14.22 -7.85 10.06
C ASP A 77 -13.61 -7.71 11.46
N GLN A 78 -14.46 -7.80 12.46
CA GLN A 78 -14.07 -7.76 13.85
C GLN A 78 -13.05 -8.86 14.21
N TYR A 79 -13.09 -10.03 13.57
CA TYR A 79 -12.15 -11.12 13.86
C TYR A 79 -10.74 -10.80 13.40
N ASN A 80 -10.59 -10.12 12.25
CA ASN A 80 -9.31 -9.61 11.81
C ASN A 80 -8.68 -8.64 12.83
N LEU A 81 -9.51 -7.84 13.49
CA LEU A 81 -9.07 -6.86 14.48
C LEU A 81 -8.69 -7.48 15.84
N GLN A 82 -9.16 -8.70 16.16
CA GLN A 82 -8.78 -9.39 17.41
C GLN A 82 -7.29 -9.72 17.46
N ARG A 83 -6.68 -10.02 16.32
CA ARG A 83 -5.26 -10.30 16.24
C ARG A 83 -4.45 -9.03 16.43
N ASN A 84 -3.48 -9.08 17.37
CA ASN A 84 -2.49 -8.03 17.52
C ASN A 84 -1.36 -8.18 16.51
N ILE A 85 -0.88 -7.06 15.99
CA ILE A 85 0.35 -7.00 15.18
C ILE A 85 1.55 -6.85 16.12
N HIS A 86 1.49 -5.90 17.04
CA HIS A 86 2.50 -5.73 18.07
C HIS A 86 2.20 -6.56 19.32
N GLU A 87 3.21 -6.85 20.12
CA GLU A 87 3.03 -7.55 21.39
C GLU A 87 2.08 -6.74 22.29
N ASN A 88 1.10 -7.42 22.85
CA ASN A 88 0.08 -6.84 23.72
C ASN A 88 -0.73 -5.69 23.09
N GLY A 89 -0.69 -5.53 21.75
CA GLY A 89 -1.41 -4.46 21.05
C GLY A 89 -0.88 -3.06 21.33
N MET A 90 0.34 -2.93 21.87
CA MET A 90 0.93 -1.61 22.12
C MET A 90 1.10 -0.82 20.81
N GLY A 91 0.66 0.46 20.86
CA GLY A 91 0.73 1.32 19.67
C GLY A 91 -0.32 1.03 18.60
N GLU A 92 -1.28 0.12 18.84
CA GLU A 92 -2.37 -0.17 17.93
C GLU A 92 -3.68 0.50 18.36
N MET A 93 -4.36 1.12 17.39
CA MET A 93 -5.75 1.57 17.49
C MET A 93 -6.58 0.79 16.48
N LYS A 94 -7.73 0.26 16.89
CA LYS A 94 -8.56 -0.64 16.08
C LYS A 94 -9.99 -0.12 16.01
N PHE A 95 -10.51 0.00 14.80
CA PHE A 95 -11.87 0.47 14.53
C PHE A 95 -12.59 -0.54 13.64
N CYS A 96 -13.70 -1.11 14.14
CA CYS A 96 -14.58 -1.94 13.32
C CYS A 96 -15.52 -1.02 12.54
N ALA A 97 -15.16 -0.75 11.28
CA ALA A 97 -15.88 0.17 10.40
C ALA A 97 -15.60 -0.14 8.94
N ASP A 98 -16.48 0.36 8.06
CA ASP A 98 -16.25 0.34 6.62
C ASP A 98 -15.13 1.31 6.24
N ALA A 99 -14.13 0.81 5.50
CA ALA A 99 -12.96 1.61 5.10
C ALA A 99 -13.37 2.78 4.17
N ALA A 100 -14.34 2.58 3.28
CA ALA A 100 -14.82 3.64 2.39
C ALA A 100 -15.49 4.77 3.19
N GLU A 101 -16.28 4.41 4.19
CA GLU A 101 -16.92 5.40 5.09
C GLU A 101 -15.87 6.20 5.87
N VAL A 102 -14.83 5.54 6.38
CA VAL A 102 -13.74 6.23 7.08
C VAL A 102 -12.99 7.18 6.16
N ILE A 103 -12.69 6.75 4.91
CA ILE A 103 -12.04 7.62 3.91
C ILE A 103 -12.92 8.83 3.61
N ARG A 104 -14.23 8.63 3.44
CA ARG A 104 -15.19 9.73 3.21
C ARG A 104 -15.18 10.73 4.36
N LEU A 105 -15.26 10.26 5.60
CA LEU A 105 -15.23 11.11 6.80
C LEU A 105 -13.91 11.87 6.94
N LEU A 106 -12.78 11.22 6.62
CA LEU A 106 -11.47 11.89 6.62
C LEU A 106 -11.39 12.97 5.54
N ALA A 107 -11.92 12.73 4.34
CA ALA A 107 -11.98 13.71 3.26
C ALA A 107 -12.83 14.91 3.66
N GLU A 108 -14.06 14.68 4.16
CA GLU A 108 -14.96 15.74 4.64
C GLU A 108 -14.37 16.55 5.79
N SER A 109 -13.65 15.87 6.71
CA SER A 109 -12.95 16.55 7.81
C SER A 109 -11.82 17.44 7.32
N ALA A 110 -11.14 17.04 6.24
CA ALA A 110 -10.10 17.83 5.61
C ALA A 110 -10.65 19.04 4.85
N GLU A 111 -11.81 18.90 4.21
CA GLU A 111 -12.53 19.99 3.51
C GLU A 111 -13.11 20.99 4.51
N ASN A 112 -13.60 20.53 5.65
CA ASN A 112 -14.04 21.36 6.77
C ASN A 112 -12.82 21.99 7.47
N ALA A 113 -12.07 22.80 6.74
CA ALA A 113 -10.81 23.46 7.10
C ALA A 113 -10.82 24.25 8.44
N LYS A 114 -11.95 24.28 9.15
CA LYS A 114 -12.06 24.86 10.48
C LYS A 114 -11.34 24.01 11.51
N CYS A 115 -11.53 22.69 11.48
CA CYS A 115 -10.89 21.77 12.43
C CYS A 115 -9.36 21.76 12.23
N ALA A 116 -8.90 21.73 10.98
CA ALA A 116 -7.47 21.79 10.67
C ALA A 116 -6.84 23.12 11.06
N ARG A 117 -7.53 24.25 10.83
CA ARG A 117 -7.07 25.60 11.23
C ARG A 117 -7.09 25.80 12.74
N ASP A 118 -8.10 25.29 13.43
CA ASP A 118 -8.20 25.39 14.89
C ASP A 118 -7.13 24.51 15.56
N PHE A 119 -6.81 23.36 14.96
CA PHE A 119 -5.72 22.50 15.41
C PHE A 119 -4.35 23.15 15.14
N ALA A 120 -4.11 23.68 13.94
CA ALA A 120 -2.89 24.39 13.59
C ALA A 120 -2.67 25.62 14.48
N LYS A 121 -3.72 26.40 14.76
CA LYS A 121 -3.67 27.52 15.72
C LYS A 121 -3.34 27.07 17.15
N LYS A 122 -3.84 25.90 17.57
CA LYS A 122 -3.58 25.35 18.89
C LYS A 122 -2.11 25.00 19.09
N TYR A 123 -1.41 24.57 18.03
CA TYR A 123 -0.02 24.15 18.09
C TYR A 123 0.94 25.15 17.42
N ASP A 124 0.40 26.26 16.91
CA ASP A 124 1.15 27.37 16.27
C ASP A 124 2.17 26.93 15.19
N ASP A 125 1.86 25.78 14.54
CA ASP A 125 2.73 25.18 13.52
C ASP A 125 1.93 24.79 12.27
N PRO A 126 2.01 25.61 11.18
CA PRO A 126 1.38 25.30 9.91
C PRO A 126 2.00 24.07 9.21
N ALA A 127 3.24 23.69 9.56
CA ALA A 127 3.93 22.56 8.97
C ALA A 127 3.41 21.19 9.48
N ILE A 128 2.59 21.16 10.51
CA ILE A 128 2.02 19.94 11.11
C ILE A 128 1.24 19.07 10.11
N TYR A 129 0.84 19.65 8.96
CA TYR A 129 0.12 18.95 7.88
C TYR A 129 0.89 18.86 6.57
N ASP A 130 2.13 19.31 6.56
CA ASP A 130 3.00 19.21 5.40
C ASP A 130 3.87 17.95 5.51
N PHE A 131 3.55 16.96 4.70
CA PHE A 131 4.28 15.69 4.60
C PHE A 131 5.20 15.65 3.38
N SER A 132 5.54 16.81 2.80
CA SER A 132 6.36 16.90 1.59
C SER A 132 7.75 16.28 1.77
N ASP A 133 8.40 16.50 2.92
CA ASP A 133 9.70 15.94 3.24
C ASP A 133 9.62 14.41 3.36
N TRP A 134 8.58 13.90 4.02
CA TRP A 134 8.34 12.46 4.09
C TRP A 134 8.10 11.85 2.71
N LEU A 135 7.29 12.50 1.89
CA LEU A 135 7.03 12.07 0.52
C LEU A 135 8.30 12.09 -0.33
N ALA A 136 9.19 13.06 -0.15
CA ALA A 136 10.49 13.11 -0.81
C ALA A 136 11.36 11.92 -0.41
N VAL A 137 11.48 11.61 0.88
CA VAL A 137 12.18 10.40 1.36
C VAL A 137 11.61 9.13 0.75
N CYS A 138 10.29 8.98 0.69
CA CYS A 138 9.66 7.81 0.08
C CYS A 138 9.98 7.71 -1.42
N LYS A 139 10.01 8.83 -2.15
CA LYS A 139 10.38 8.87 -3.57
C LYS A 139 11.85 8.47 -3.79
N ASP A 140 12.75 8.91 -2.93
CA ASP A 140 14.16 8.54 -3.00
C ASP A 140 14.37 7.04 -2.75
N ILE A 141 13.68 6.48 -1.77
CA ILE A 141 13.66 5.04 -1.51
C ILE A 141 13.13 4.27 -2.72
N ARG A 142 11.99 4.71 -3.29
CA ARG A 142 11.41 4.09 -4.48
C ARG A 142 12.39 4.13 -5.65
N THR A 143 12.98 5.26 -5.95
CA THR A 143 13.92 5.45 -7.07
C THR A 143 15.15 4.57 -6.89
N SER A 144 15.76 4.56 -5.71
CA SER A 144 16.96 3.78 -5.44
C SER A 144 16.73 2.27 -5.55
N LEU A 145 15.59 1.78 -5.05
CA LEU A 145 15.29 0.35 -5.09
C LEU A 145 14.76 -0.12 -6.45
N ARG A 146 14.06 0.75 -7.20
CA ARG A 146 13.68 0.45 -8.59
C ARG A 146 14.90 0.32 -9.50
N ALA A 147 15.92 1.13 -9.32
CA ALA A 147 17.16 1.03 -10.10
C ALA A 147 17.81 -0.38 -9.96
N VAL A 148 17.67 -1.03 -8.81
CA VAL A 148 18.11 -2.43 -8.61
C VAL A 148 17.24 -3.40 -9.43
N ASP A 149 15.93 -3.19 -9.46
CA ASP A 149 15.00 -4.04 -10.21
C ASP A 149 15.16 -3.82 -11.73
N ASP A 150 15.40 -2.59 -12.17
CA ASP A 150 15.64 -2.21 -13.58
C ASP A 150 16.96 -2.77 -14.13
N ALA A 151 17.94 -3.05 -13.28
CA ALA A 151 19.17 -3.74 -13.67
C ALA A 151 18.98 -5.23 -14.00
N THR A 152 17.78 -5.78 -13.82
CA THR A 152 17.44 -7.17 -14.14
C THR A 152 17.49 -7.39 -15.66
N PRO A 153 18.12 -8.48 -16.15
CA PRO A 153 18.18 -8.78 -17.58
C PRO A 153 16.80 -8.88 -18.23
N GLU A 154 16.66 -8.42 -19.49
CA GLU A 154 15.38 -8.40 -20.23
C GLU A 154 14.70 -9.77 -20.38
N ARG A 155 15.46 -10.86 -20.38
CA ARG A 155 14.92 -12.22 -20.46
C ARG A 155 14.18 -12.71 -19.21
N TYR A 156 14.22 -11.94 -18.13
CA TYR A 156 13.49 -12.34 -16.92
C TYR A 156 11.99 -12.05 -17.07
N PRO A 157 11.13 -12.91 -16.48
CA PRO A 157 9.68 -12.79 -16.60
C PRO A 157 9.12 -11.42 -16.22
N ASN A 158 9.70 -10.78 -15.19
CA ASN A 158 9.29 -9.46 -14.75
C ASN A 158 9.41 -8.40 -15.86
N ARG A 159 10.49 -8.45 -16.65
CA ARG A 159 10.69 -7.52 -17.79
C ARG A 159 9.69 -7.78 -18.93
N MET A 160 9.39 -9.05 -19.17
CA MET A 160 8.37 -9.43 -20.17
C MET A 160 6.98 -8.94 -19.76
N ILE A 161 6.64 -9.07 -18.47
CA ILE A 161 5.34 -8.62 -17.96
C ILE A 161 5.25 -7.10 -17.98
N ALA A 162 6.31 -6.38 -17.65
CA ALA A 162 6.35 -4.93 -17.77
C ALA A 162 6.06 -4.49 -19.21
N ALA A 163 6.78 -5.06 -20.20
CA ALA A 163 6.55 -4.76 -21.61
C ALA A 163 5.14 -5.13 -22.10
N LEU A 164 4.58 -6.25 -21.59
CA LEU A 164 3.20 -6.62 -21.88
C LEU A 164 2.21 -5.59 -21.29
N SER A 165 2.42 -5.16 -20.05
CA SER A 165 1.53 -4.18 -19.42
C SER A 165 1.53 -2.84 -20.16
N ASP A 166 2.69 -2.41 -20.66
CA ASP A 166 2.82 -1.19 -21.46
C ASP A 166 2.08 -1.28 -22.81
N ALA A 167 1.89 -2.49 -23.31
CA ALA A 167 1.11 -2.75 -24.54
C ALA A 167 -0.41 -2.87 -24.33
N LEU A 168 -0.86 -2.97 -23.06
CA LEU A 168 -2.28 -3.17 -22.70
C LEU A 168 -2.97 -1.89 -22.24
N THR A 169 -2.62 -0.76 -22.83
CA THR A 169 -3.12 0.57 -22.41
C THR A 169 -4.62 0.75 -22.53
N ASP A 170 -5.24 0.12 -23.54
CA ASP A 170 -6.68 0.26 -23.82
C ASP A 170 -7.52 -0.87 -23.18
N THR A 171 -6.90 -1.68 -22.32
CA THR A 171 -7.57 -2.82 -21.70
C THR A 171 -8.22 -2.42 -20.39
N ALA A 172 -9.54 -2.58 -20.28
CA ALA A 172 -10.30 -2.21 -19.07
C ALA A 172 -10.02 -3.10 -17.85
N ALA A 173 -9.71 -4.39 -18.08
CA ALA A 173 -9.41 -5.33 -17.01
C ALA A 173 -8.41 -6.41 -17.47
N VAL A 174 -7.53 -6.80 -16.56
CA VAL A 174 -6.58 -7.89 -16.74
C VAL A 174 -6.79 -8.92 -15.64
N ALA A 175 -7.17 -10.15 -16.03
CA ALA A 175 -7.28 -11.27 -15.10
C ALA A 175 -5.99 -12.09 -15.14
N VAL A 176 -5.44 -12.37 -13.96
CA VAL A 176 -4.21 -13.14 -13.80
C VAL A 176 -4.51 -14.41 -13.03
N ASP A 177 -4.32 -15.56 -13.69
CA ASP A 177 -4.53 -16.88 -13.10
C ASP A 177 -3.46 -17.24 -12.07
N VAL A 178 -3.69 -18.29 -11.30
CA VAL A 178 -2.79 -18.76 -10.25
C VAL A 178 -1.58 -19.49 -10.83
N GLY A 179 -0.40 -19.05 -10.45
CA GLY A 179 0.88 -19.63 -10.88
C GLY A 179 2.06 -18.70 -10.58
N GLN A 180 3.23 -19.09 -11.06
CA GLN A 180 4.45 -18.28 -10.92
C GLN A 180 4.28 -16.90 -11.60
N HIS A 181 3.61 -16.86 -12.75
CA HIS A 181 3.30 -15.64 -13.49
C HIS A 181 2.47 -14.64 -12.66
N MET A 182 1.59 -15.12 -11.79
CA MET A 182 0.83 -14.26 -10.88
C MET A 182 1.78 -13.50 -9.94
N VAL A 183 2.74 -14.22 -9.36
CA VAL A 183 3.74 -13.61 -8.46
C VAL A 183 4.63 -12.63 -9.22
N TRP A 184 5.03 -12.98 -10.44
CA TRP A 184 5.83 -12.12 -11.30
C TRP A 184 5.09 -10.86 -11.77
N SER A 185 3.76 -10.85 -11.75
CA SER A 185 2.95 -9.69 -12.14
C SER A 185 2.83 -8.63 -11.05
N TYR A 186 3.08 -8.97 -9.79
CA TYR A 186 2.81 -8.03 -8.68
C TYR A 186 3.69 -6.78 -8.69
N GLN A 187 4.93 -6.89 -9.11
CA GLN A 187 5.87 -5.77 -9.10
C GLN A 187 5.93 -5.01 -10.42
N PRO A 188 6.02 -5.69 -11.58
CA PRO A 188 6.29 -5.02 -12.84
C PRO A 188 5.06 -4.59 -13.61
N PHE A 189 3.84 -4.93 -13.18
CA PHE A 189 2.66 -4.60 -13.94
C PHE A 189 2.29 -3.10 -13.77
N HIS A 190 2.33 -2.36 -14.87
CA HIS A 190 2.03 -0.93 -14.96
C HIS A 190 0.53 -0.73 -15.25
N ASN A 191 -0.31 -0.77 -14.22
CA ASN A 191 -1.73 -0.56 -14.40
C ASN A 191 -2.04 0.91 -14.77
N GLN A 192 -2.89 1.07 -15.78
CA GLN A 192 -3.34 2.37 -16.25
C GLN A 192 -4.50 2.90 -15.39
N GLN A 193 -4.85 4.18 -15.62
CA GLN A 193 -6.03 4.78 -15.01
C GLN A 193 -7.27 3.93 -15.34
N ASP A 194 -8.10 3.64 -14.33
CA ASP A 194 -9.34 2.85 -14.43
C ASP A 194 -9.17 1.39 -14.86
N GLN A 195 -7.95 0.92 -15.13
CA GLN A 195 -7.67 -0.47 -15.44
C GLN A 195 -7.72 -1.33 -14.17
N LYS A 196 -8.47 -2.42 -14.21
CA LYS A 196 -8.62 -3.35 -13.08
C LYS A 196 -7.69 -4.55 -13.21
N LEU A 197 -6.96 -4.86 -12.14
CA LEU A 197 -6.19 -6.10 -12.00
C LEU A 197 -6.93 -7.08 -11.11
N LEU A 198 -7.24 -8.27 -11.66
CA LEU A 198 -8.00 -9.30 -10.98
C LEU A 198 -7.11 -10.51 -10.71
N PHE A 199 -6.98 -10.88 -9.43
CA PHE A 199 -6.19 -12.03 -8.99
C PHE A 199 -7.05 -12.98 -8.16
N SER A 200 -7.05 -14.26 -8.49
CA SER A 200 -7.74 -15.31 -7.71
C SER A 200 -6.92 -15.81 -6.50
N ARG A 201 -6.14 -14.94 -5.91
CA ARG A 201 -5.10 -15.28 -4.93
C ARG A 201 -5.59 -16.07 -3.71
N GLY A 202 -6.70 -15.65 -3.11
CA GLY A 202 -7.22 -16.23 -1.86
C GLY A 202 -7.78 -17.63 -2.04
N HIS A 203 -8.41 -17.88 -3.17
CA HIS A 203 -9.05 -19.14 -3.49
C HIS A 203 -8.10 -20.14 -4.17
N GLY A 204 -7.00 -19.67 -4.76
CA GLY A 204 -6.04 -20.52 -5.45
C GLY A 204 -6.66 -21.27 -6.64
N ALA A 205 -7.70 -20.70 -7.24
CA ALA A 205 -8.37 -21.30 -8.40
C ALA A 205 -7.38 -21.39 -9.58
N MET A 206 -7.24 -22.57 -10.14
CA MET A 206 -6.36 -22.88 -11.26
C MET A 206 -7.19 -23.34 -12.45
N GLY A 207 -7.57 -22.39 -13.30
CA GLY A 207 -8.40 -22.64 -14.49
C GLY A 207 -9.88 -22.63 -14.28
#